data_f0051ec4cc60b1da2508d3afd1804195
#
_entry.id   f0051ec4cc60b1da2508d3afd1804195
#
_cell.length_a   1.000
_cell.length_b   1.000
_cell.length_c   1.000
_cell.angle_alpha   90.00
_cell.angle_beta   90.00
_cell.angle_gamma   90.00
#
_symmetry.space_group_name_H-M   'P 1'
#
loop_
_entity.id
_entity.type
_entity.pdbx_description
1 polymer ?
#
loop_
_entity_poly.entity_id
_entity_poly.type
_entity_poly.pdbx_seq_one_letter_code
_entity_poly.pdbx_strand_id
1 'polypeptide(L)'
;MAESKYTIYGIDFGQNPEQRELIRLINDDPIRLPIVFCRGSAGTGKTFATLAACLRLVRGKGARKQYDCIYYVREPVEVGHRLGYLKGTAQEKYGPYIGPLMDNYEHLMRHANEDELTQDRRARKKNKSEPSEDPYISVYYENMPSDIIPLAPEFMRGRSFDDCLIILDEAQNMTLDEIQTMVTRIGNMCKMIIIGSPNQIDIPEASSENNAFDIAYEILKPTGLVGFVEMSRPMRNSFVVDFDLRFLEYKLKHKTKK
;
A
#
# COMPACT_ATOMS: atom_id res chain seq x y z
N MET A 1 28.49 4.41 13.98
CA MET A 1 27.54 3.36 14.43
C MET A 1 26.94 2.76 13.17
N ALA A 2 26.92 1.42 13.03
CA ALA A 2 26.28 0.81 11.86
C ALA A 2 24.78 1.12 11.92
N GLU A 3 24.21 1.66 10.85
CA GLU A 3 22.77 1.87 10.73
C GLU A 3 22.04 0.53 10.94
N SER A 4 20.99 0.56 11.75
CA SER A 4 20.13 -0.62 11.94
C SER A 4 19.57 -1.05 10.57
N LYS A 5 19.48 -2.35 10.31
CA LYS A 5 18.87 -2.88 9.09
C LYS A 5 17.40 -2.45 8.90
N TYR A 6 16.82 -1.89 9.94
CA TYR A 6 15.45 -1.34 9.96
C TYR A 6 15.39 0.18 9.90
N THR A 7 16.52 0.87 9.79
CA THR A 7 16.55 2.30 9.48
C THR A 7 16.45 2.45 7.96
N ILE A 8 15.40 3.12 7.49
CA ILE A 8 15.09 3.30 6.08
C ILE A 8 14.70 4.76 5.91
N TYR A 9 15.34 5.48 4.98
CA TYR A 9 15.13 6.91 4.78
C TYR A 9 15.22 7.71 6.10
N GLY A 10 16.24 7.44 6.92
CA GLY A 10 16.44 8.10 8.20
C GLY A 10 15.45 7.76 9.32
N ILE A 11 14.45 6.92 9.05
CA ILE A 11 13.41 6.51 10.01
C ILE A 11 13.74 5.13 10.58
N ASP A 12 13.76 5.03 11.91
CA ASP A 12 14.00 3.76 12.61
C ASP A 12 12.68 3.00 12.86
N PHE A 13 12.35 2.10 11.95
CA PHE A 13 11.22 1.17 12.07
C PHE A 13 11.49 0.03 13.09
N GLY A 14 12.73 -0.11 13.55
CA GLY A 14 13.12 -1.17 14.48
C GLY A 14 12.51 -1.02 15.87
N GLN A 15 12.09 0.18 16.26
CA GLN A 15 11.46 0.47 17.55
C GLN A 15 10.04 -0.10 17.66
N ASN A 16 9.35 -0.29 16.54
CA ASN A 16 8.04 -0.93 16.51
C ASN A 16 8.18 -2.40 16.03
N PRO A 17 7.95 -3.40 16.93
CA PRO A 17 8.09 -4.82 16.59
C PRO A 17 7.22 -5.26 15.42
N GLU A 18 6.01 -4.68 15.26
CA GLU A 18 5.07 -5.01 14.21
C GLU A 18 5.58 -4.47 12.85
N GLN A 19 6.08 -3.24 12.79
CA GLN A 19 6.70 -2.68 11.60
C GLN A 19 8.00 -3.41 11.23
N ARG A 20 8.79 -3.77 12.24
CA ARG A 20 10.00 -4.57 12.05
C ARG A 20 9.68 -5.93 11.42
N GLU A 21 8.62 -6.60 11.88
CA GLU A 21 8.19 -7.88 11.31
C GLU A 21 7.67 -7.72 9.89
N LEU A 22 6.86 -6.70 9.61
CA LEU A 22 6.42 -6.38 8.25
C LEU A 22 7.61 -6.22 7.30
N ILE A 23 8.59 -5.41 7.69
CA ILE A 23 9.80 -5.17 6.89
C ILE A 23 10.60 -6.48 6.72
N ARG A 24 10.68 -7.32 7.75
CA ARG A 24 11.34 -8.63 7.66
C ARG A 24 10.67 -9.51 6.61
N LEU A 25 9.33 -9.61 6.62
CA LEU A 25 8.55 -10.39 5.66
C LEU A 25 8.70 -9.87 4.22
N ILE A 26 8.67 -8.55 4.04
CA ILE A 26 8.87 -7.91 2.73
C ILE A 26 10.26 -8.21 2.17
N ASN A 27 11.30 -8.24 3.02
CA ASN A 27 12.68 -8.53 2.61
C ASN A 27 12.98 -10.02 2.47
N ASP A 28 12.04 -10.90 2.76
CA ASP A 28 12.20 -12.34 2.57
C ASP A 28 12.25 -12.70 1.07
N ASP A 29 12.81 -13.87 0.75
CA ASP A 29 12.91 -14.37 -0.61
C ASP A 29 11.53 -14.48 -1.28
N PRO A 30 11.30 -13.86 -2.46
CA PRO A 30 10.01 -13.91 -3.14
C PRO A 30 9.62 -15.32 -3.61
N ILE A 31 10.56 -16.24 -3.81
CA ILE A 31 10.25 -17.63 -4.15
C ILE A 31 9.67 -18.35 -2.93
N ARG A 32 10.22 -18.09 -1.75
CA ARG A 32 9.78 -18.69 -0.49
C ARG A 32 8.53 -18.02 0.08
N LEU A 33 8.42 -16.73 -0.06
CA LEU A 33 7.37 -15.91 0.52
C LEU A 33 6.88 -14.86 -0.50
N PRO A 34 6.15 -15.30 -1.55
CA PRO A 34 5.69 -14.38 -2.59
C PRO A 34 4.61 -13.40 -2.13
N ILE A 35 3.87 -13.71 -1.06
CA ILE A 35 2.75 -12.88 -0.61
C ILE A 35 2.92 -12.53 0.87
N VAL A 36 2.68 -11.26 1.22
CA VAL A 36 2.65 -10.77 2.60
C VAL A 36 1.31 -10.09 2.86
N PHE A 37 0.60 -10.56 3.87
CA PHE A 37 -0.61 -9.90 4.38
C PHE A 37 -0.25 -8.99 5.56
N CYS A 38 -0.67 -7.73 5.49
CA CYS A 38 -0.52 -6.75 6.55
C CYS A 38 -1.90 -6.25 6.98
N ARG A 39 -2.37 -6.78 8.11
CA ARG A 39 -3.64 -6.41 8.74
C ARG A 39 -3.42 -5.33 9.79
N GLY A 40 -4.38 -4.42 9.98
CA GLY A 40 -4.36 -3.51 11.13
C GLY A 40 -5.31 -2.33 10.98
N SER A 41 -5.56 -1.65 12.09
CA SER A 41 -6.40 -0.45 12.12
C SER A 41 -5.75 0.71 11.36
N ALA A 42 -6.56 1.75 11.04
CA ALA A 42 -6.01 2.98 10.46
C ALA A 42 -4.96 3.63 11.36
N GLY A 43 -3.99 4.27 10.75
CA GLY A 43 -2.97 5.02 11.47
C GLY A 43 -1.91 4.18 12.18
N THR A 44 -1.81 2.87 11.93
CA THR A 44 -0.74 2.01 12.44
C THR A 44 0.54 2.06 11.58
N GLY A 45 0.50 2.78 10.44
CA GLY A 45 1.65 2.96 9.55
C GLY A 45 1.90 1.81 8.57
N LYS A 46 0.87 0.99 8.26
CA LYS A 46 0.97 -0.13 7.30
C LYS A 46 1.54 0.29 5.96
N THR A 47 0.83 1.17 5.26
CA THR A 47 1.21 1.67 3.93
C THR A 47 2.55 2.40 3.96
N PHE A 48 2.81 3.18 5.02
CA PHE A 48 4.06 3.92 5.21
C PHE A 48 5.28 2.98 5.33
N ALA A 49 5.22 1.99 6.22
CA ALA A 49 6.30 1.03 6.41
C ALA A 49 6.50 0.12 5.18
N THR A 50 5.39 -0.28 4.54
CA THR A 50 5.44 -1.05 3.28
C THR A 50 6.13 -0.26 2.18
N LEU A 51 5.73 1.00 1.96
CA LEU A 51 6.32 1.85 0.94
C LEU A 51 7.82 2.05 1.17
N ALA A 52 8.22 2.34 2.42
CA ALA A 52 9.63 2.49 2.78
C ALA A 52 10.46 1.23 2.44
N ALA A 53 9.96 0.06 2.83
CA ALA A 53 10.63 -1.21 2.56
C ALA A 53 10.73 -1.50 1.06
N CYS A 54 9.64 -1.28 0.31
CA CYS A 54 9.59 -1.51 -1.13
C CYS A 54 10.54 -0.57 -1.89
N LEU A 55 10.54 0.71 -1.57
CA LEU A 55 11.45 1.68 -2.19
C LEU A 55 12.93 1.33 -1.95
N ARG A 56 13.26 0.86 -0.75
CA ARG A 56 14.63 0.40 -0.46
C ARG A 56 15.06 -0.78 -1.35
N LEU A 57 14.14 -1.71 -1.65
CA LEU A 57 14.42 -2.88 -2.49
C LEU A 57 14.53 -2.51 -3.97
N VAL A 58 13.78 -1.53 -4.44
CA VAL A 58 13.83 -1.02 -5.83
C VAL A 58 15.04 -0.10 -6.04
N ARG A 59 15.36 0.76 -5.07
CA ARG A 59 16.43 1.76 -5.16
C ARG A 59 17.76 1.31 -4.58
N GLY A 60 17.85 0.08 -4.07
CA GLY A 60 19.07 -0.47 -3.51
C GLY A 60 20.22 -0.48 -4.52
N LYS A 61 21.48 -0.33 -4.04
CA LYS A 61 22.68 -0.41 -4.86
C LYS A 61 23.22 -1.86 -4.89
N GLY A 62 23.60 -2.33 -6.08
CA GLY A 62 24.18 -3.66 -6.27
C GLY A 62 23.22 -4.78 -5.86
N ALA A 63 23.67 -5.71 -5.03
CA ALA A 63 22.87 -6.86 -4.55
C ALA A 63 21.63 -6.48 -3.73
N ARG A 64 21.46 -5.20 -3.37
CA ARG A 64 20.26 -4.73 -2.67
C ARG A 64 19.12 -4.33 -3.61
N LYS A 65 19.42 -4.05 -4.90
CA LYS A 65 18.36 -3.84 -5.90
C LYS A 65 17.84 -5.22 -6.30
N GLN A 66 16.61 -5.54 -5.88
CA GLN A 66 15.98 -6.84 -6.12
C GLN A 66 14.81 -6.76 -7.09
N TYR A 67 14.24 -5.56 -7.30
CA TYR A 67 13.07 -5.35 -8.12
C TYR A 67 13.21 -4.09 -8.97
N ASP A 68 12.51 -4.05 -10.09
CA ASP A 68 12.60 -2.93 -11.02
C ASP A 68 11.66 -1.78 -10.67
N CYS A 69 10.45 -2.09 -10.18
CA CYS A 69 9.44 -1.09 -9.85
C CYS A 69 8.46 -1.59 -8.79
N ILE A 70 7.61 -0.65 -8.35
CA ILE A 70 6.49 -0.89 -7.44
C ILE A 70 5.20 -0.61 -8.21
N TYR A 71 4.33 -1.59 -8.36
CA TYR A 71 2.94 -1.37 -8.75
C TYR A 71 2.11 -1.08 -7.51
N TYR A 72 1.47 0.08 -7.48
CA TYR A 72 0.57 0.45 -6.40
C TYR A 72 -0.88 0.33 -6.88
N VAL A 73 -1.62 -0.57 -6.26
CA VAL A 73 -2.99 -0.89 -6.61
C VAL A 73 -3.90 -0.57 -5.44
N ARG A 74 -4.91 0.22 -5.69
CA ARG A 74 -5.94 0.57 -4.71
C ARG A 74 -7.29 0.63 -5.43
N GLU A 75 -8.31 0.02 -4.82
CA GLU A 75 -9.67 0.13 -5.35
C GLU A 75 -10.20 1.57 -5.15
N PRO A 76 -10.71 2.21 -6.20
CA PRO A 76 -11.35 3.50 -6.07
C PRO A 76 -12.71 3.34 -5.37
N VAL A 77 -12.75 3.65 -4.08
CA VAL A 77 -13.98 3.63 -3.28
C VAL A 77 -14.55 5.03 -3.20
N GLU A 78 -15.77 5.20 -3.69
CA GLU A 78 -16.51 6.46 -3.56
C GLU A 78 -17.01 6.61 -2.11
N VAL A 79 -16.42 7.56 -1.37
CA VAL A 79 -16.84 7.88 -0.01
C VAL A 79 -17.94 8.96 -0.05
N GLY A 80 -19.16 8.58 0.34
CA GLY A 80 -20.29 9.52 0.39
C GLY A 80 -21.22 9.47 -0.82
N HIS A 81 -21.72 10.62 -1.27
CA HIS A 81 -22.57 10.69 -2.46
C HIS A 81 -21.77 10.31 -3.70
N ARG A 82 -22.34 9.40 -4.51
CA ARG A 82 -21.76 9.00 -5.79
C ARG A 82 -21.37 10.25 -6.58
N LEU A 83 -20.07 10.44 -6.81
CA LEU A 83 -19.53 11.53 -7.65
C LEU A 83 -20.00 11.44 -9.12
N GLY A 84 -20.80 10.41 -9.43
CA GLY A 84 -21.26 10.14 -10.77
C GLY A 84 -20.11 9.73 -11.70
N TYR A 85 -20.42 9.59 -12.98
CA TYR A 85 -19.45 9.23 -13.99
C TYR A 85 -18.41 10.37 -14.11
N LEU A 86 -17.24 10.21 -13.46
CA LEU A 86 -16.13 11.16 -13.61
C LEU A 86 -15.73 11.18 -15.10
N LYS A 87 -16.00 12.31 -15.76
CA LYS A 87 -15.50 12.58 -17.11
C LYS A 87 -13.99 12.81 -16.98
N GLY A 88 -13.21 12.23 -17.87
CA GLY A 88 -11.76 12.46 -17.91
C GLY A 88 -10.95 11.22 -18.25
N THR A 89 -9.65 11.40 -18.36
CA THR A 89 -8.67 10.33 -18.58
C THR A 89 -8.61 9.36 -17.39
N ALA A 90 -8.03 8.17 -17.59
CA ALA A 90 -7.79 7.22 -16.51
C ALA A 90 -6.97 7.86 -15.36
N GLN A 91 -6.03 8.73 -15.67
CA GLN A 91 -5.21 9.48 -14.71
C GLN A 91 -6.05 10.40 -13.83
N GLU A 92 -6.98 11.15 -14.43
CA GLU A 92 -7.88 12.08 -13.72
C GLU A 92 -8.80 11.35 -12.75
N LYS A 93 -9.26 10.17 -13.13
CA LYS A 93 -10.10 9.32 -12.25
C LYS A 93 -9.31 8.74 -11.07
N TYR A 94 -8.04 8.46 -11.26
CA TYR A 94 -7.18 7.80 -10.27
C TYR A 94 -6.46 8.77 -9.32
N GLY A 95 -6.32 10.04 -9.70
CA GLY A 95 -5.60 11.06 -8.94
C GLY A 95 -5.94 11.12 -7.45
N PRO A 96 -7.23 11.21 -7.06
CA PRO A 96 -7.64 11.28 -5.65
C PRO A 96 -7.19 10.07 -4.81
N TYR A 97 -7.01 8.89 -5.43
CA TYR A 97 -6.63 7.65 -4.73
C TYR A 97 -5.11 7.52 -4.57
N ILE A 98 -4.34 8.31 -5.32
CA ILE A 98 -2.88 8.37 -5.24
C ILE A 98 -2.42 9.36 -4.15
N GLY A 99 -3.22 10.35 -3.80
CA GLY A 99 -2.88 11.36 -2.80
C GLY A 99 -2.28 10.78 -1.52
N PRO A 100 -2.93 9.83 -0.82
CA PRO A 100 -2.40 9.23 0.39
C PRO A 100 -1.06 8.50 0.20
N LEU A 101 -0.81 7.91 -0.98
CA LEU A 101 0.48 7.32 -1.33
C LEU A 101 1.56 8.40 -1.42
N MET A 102 1.27 9.50 -2.12
CA MET A 102 2.21 10.60 -2.29
C MET A 102 2.51 11.34 -0.99
N ASP A 103 1.53 11.50 -0.11
CA ASP A 103 1.74 12.05 1.23
C ASP A 103 2.72 11.19 2.05
N ASN A 104 2.56 9.87 2.02
CA ASN A 104 3.49 8.93 2.65
C ASN A 104 4.88 8.99 2.02
N TYR A 105 4.94 9.08 0.69
CA TYR A 105 6.18 9.19 -0.05
C TYR A 105 6.95 10.47 0.29
N GLU A 106 6.28 11.61 0.27
CA GLU A 106 6.89 12.89 0.63
C GLU A 106 7.34 12.92 2.08
N HIS A 107 6.57 12.30 2.98
CA HIS A 107 6.98 12.17 4.37
C HIS A 107 8.30 11.38 4.50
N LEU A 108 8.44 10.26 3.77
CA LEU A 108 9.71 9.51 3.72
C LEU A 108 10.85 10.38 3.20
N MET A 109 10.63 11.12 2.11
CA MET A 109 11.69 11.94 1.48
C MET A 109 12.16 13.10 2.35
N ARG A 110 11.35 13.60 3.28
CA ARG A 110 11.78 14.62 4.25
C ARG A 110 12.85 14.13 5.23
N HIS A 111 12.93 12.83 5.45
CA HIS A 111 13.90 12.21 6.36
C HIS A 111 15.06 11.55 5.62
N ALA A 112 15.02 11.52 4.29
CA ALA A 112 16.01 10.90 3.44
C ALA A 112 17.36 11.65 3.48
N ASN A 113 18.45 10.90 3.38
CA ASN A 113 19.79 11.46 3.24
C ASN A 113 20.08 11.96 1.80
N GLU A 114 21.22 12.64 1.58
CA GLU A 114 21.57 13.20 0.26
C GLU A 114 21.71 12.16 -0.86
N ASP A 115 22.17 10.95 -0.55
CA ASP A 115 22.28 9.86 -1.52
C ASP A 115 20.89 9.40 -1.98
N GLU A 116 19.96 9.22 -1.03
CA GLU A 116 18.56 8.82 -1.27
C GLU A 116 17.81 9.91 -2.05
N LEU A 117 18.01 11.19 -1.68
CA LEU A 117 17.44 12.35 -2.40
C LEU A 117 18.00 12.46 -3.83
N THR A 118 19.24 12.10 -4.05
CA THR A 118 19.83 12.08 -5.40
C THR A 118 19.19 10.97 -6.26
N GLN A 119 18.91 9.80 -5.69
CA GLN A 119 18.19 8.73 -6.38
C GLN A 119 16.73 9.15 -6.69
N ASP A 120 16.07 9.81 -5.75
CA ASP A 120 14.74 10.35 -5.93
C ASP A 120 14.66 11.35 -7.10
N ARG A 121 15.56 12.33 -7.13
CA ARG A 121 15.64 13.29 -8.23
C ARG A 121 15.83 12.63 -9.60
N ARG A 122 16.58 11.52 -9.66
CA ARG A 122 16.76 10.73 -10.90
C ARG A 122 15.48 10.00 -11.29
N ALA A 123 14.78 9.40 -10.34
CA ALA A 123 13.51 8.70 -10.57
C ALA A 123 12.43 9.69 -11.07
N ARG A 124 12.30 10.85 -10.46
CA ARG A 124 11.35 11.91 -10.90
C ARG A 124 11.66 12.45 -12.30
N LYS A 125 12.93 12.64 -12.66
CA LYS A 125 13.33 13.10 -14.01
C LYS A 125 13.00 12.11 -15.12
N LYS A 126 12.87 10.83 -14.84
CA LYS A 126 12.46 9.82 -15.82
C LYS A 126 10.96 9.81 -16.07
N ASN A 127 10.18 10.35 -15.16
CA ASN A 127 8.74 10.43 -15.31
C ASN A 127 8.39 11.66 -16.16
N LYS A 128 8.15 11.44 -17.46
CA LYS A 128 7.66 12.46 -18.40
C LYS A 128 6.18 12.16 -18.69
N SER A 129 5.32 12.22 -17.68
CA SER A 129 3.88 12.16 -17.91
C SER A 129 3.40 13.45 -18.57
N GLU A 130 2.46 13.34 -19.52
CA GLU A 130 1.78 14.52 -20.05
C GLU A 130 0.97 15.17 -18.93
N PRO A 131 0.95 16.52 -18.84
CA PRO A 131 0.17 17.22 -17.83
C PRO A 131 -1.31 16.84 -17.94
N SER A 132 -1.95 16.56 -16.81
CA SER A 132 -3.40 16.42 -16.74
C SER A 132 -4.07 17.80 -16.90
N GLU A 133 -5.29 17.85 -17.45
CA GLU A 133 -6.08 19.09 -17.50
C GLU A 133 -6.52 19.55 -16.09
N ASP A 134 -6.59 18.62 -15.12
CA ASP A 134 -6.83 18.94 -13.71
C ASP A 134 -5.51 19.29 -13.00
N PRO A 135 -5.35 20.55 -12.53
CA PRO A 135 -4.11 20.99 -11.89
C PRO A 135 -3.74 20.20 -10.63
N TYR A 136 -4.73 19.71 -9.87
CA TYR A 136 -4.52 18.95 -8.64
C TYR A 136 -3.93 17.55 -8.96
N ILE A 137 -4.46 16.92 -9.98
CA ILE A 137 -4.02 15.60 -10.44
C ILE A 137 -2.65 15.69 -11.12
N SER A 138 -2.45 16.72 -11.95
CA SER A 138 -1.17 17.00 -12.60
C SER A 138 -0.02 17.05 -11.60
N VAL A 139 -0.19 17.76 -10.47
CA VAL A 139 0.84 17.86 -9.41
C VAL A 139 1.25 16.50 -8.85
N TYR A 140 0.32 15.58 -8.64
CA TYR A 140 0.66 14.24 -8.11
C TYR A 140 1.44 13.41 -9.14
N TYR A 141 1.00 13.38 -10.39
CA TYR A 141 1.67 12.61 -11.43
C TYR A 141 3.03 13.18 -11.84
N GLU A 142 3.16 14.50 -11.95
CA GLU A 142 4.44 15.17 -12.26
C GLU A 142 5.52 14.93 -11.19
N ASN A 143 5.11 14.82 -9.93
CA ASN A 143 6.01 14.59 -8.81
C ASN A 143 6.23 13.12 -8.48
N MET A 144 5.50 12.21 -9.13
CA MET A 144 5.64 10.77 -8.90
C MET A 144 6.94 10.25 -9.49
N PRO A 145 7.72 9.48 -8.73
CA PRO A 145 8.92 8.86 -9.27
C PRO A 145 8.57 7.71 -10.22
N SER A 146 9.39 7.51 -11.25
CA SER A 146 9.17 6.50 -12.31
C SER A 146 9.23 5.05 -11.82
N ASP A 147 9.71 4.81 -10.62
CA ASP A 147 9.77 3.50 -9.99
C ASP A 147 8.50 3.15 -9.19
N ILE A 148 7.52 4.06 -9.12
CA ILE A 148 6.18 3.80 -8.59
C ILE A 148 5.17 3.94 -9.73
N ILE A 149 4.41 2.89 -9.99
CA ILE A 149 3.43 2.82 -11.06
C ILE A 149 2.05 2.57 -10.46
N PRO A 150 1.20 3.61 -10.33
CA PRO A 150 -0.18 3.40 -9.91
C PRO A 150 -0.94 2.62 -10.98
N LEU A 151 -1.75 1.67 -10.53
CA LEU A 151 -2.49 0.80 -11.43
C LEU A 151 -3.87 0.50 -10.85
N ALA A 152 -4.92 0.67 -11.64
CA ALA A 152 -6.25 0.21 -11.26
C ALA A 152 -6.36 -1.32 -11.36
N PRO A 153 -7.16 -1.97 -10.48
CA PRO A 153 -7.34 -3.42 -10.51
C PRO A 153 -7.72 -3.98 -11.88
N GLU A 154 -8.53 -3.27 -12.64
CA GLU A 154 -8.98 -3.70 -13.96
C GLU A 154 -7.83 -3.83 -14.97
N PHE A 155 -6.79 -3.01 -14.83
CA PHE A 155 -5.62 -3.04 -15.74
C PHE A 155 -4.61 -4.15 -15.40
N MET A 156 -4.82 -4.90 -14.33
CA MET A 156 -4.03 -6.09 -14.03
C MET A 156 -4.46 -7.31 -14.84
N ARG A 157 -5.70 -7.33 -15.35
CA ARG A 157 -6.22 -8.45 -16.12
C ARG A 157 -5.42 -8.68 -17.40
N GLY A 158 -5.07 -9.94 -17.69
CA GLY A 158 -4.33 -10.32 -18.91
C GLY A 158 -2.84 -9.98 -18.88
N ARG A 159 -2.30 -9.48 -17.77
CA ARG A 159 -0.86 -9.20 -17.60
C ARG A 159 -0.21 -10.26 -16.71
N SER A 160 1.10 -10.40 -16.81
CA SER A 160 1.98 -11.05 -15.85
C SER A 160 2.99 -10.03 -15.33
N PHE A 161 3.31 -10.12 -14.05
CA PHE A 161 4.20 -9.16 -13.38
C PHE A 161 5.44 -9.88 -12.89
N ASP A 162 6.57 -9.58 -13.50
CA ASP A 162 7.87 -10.15 -13.18
C ASP A 162 8.78 -9.06 -12.59
N ASP A 163 9.76 -9.45 -11.78
CA ASP A 163 10.81 -8.60 -11.22
C ASP A 163 10.29 -7.32 -10.54
N CYS A 164 9.13 -7.37 -9.90
CA CYS A 164 8.48 -6.20 -9.33
C CYS A 164 7.86 -6.46 -7.95
N LEU A 165 7.54 -5.37 -7.27
CA LEU A 165 6.74 -5.36 -6.05
C LEU A 165 5.32 -4.89 -6.38
N ILE A 166 4.31 -5.55 -5.82
CA ILE A 166 2.91 -5.14 -5.96
C ILE A 166 2.38 -4.83 -4.56
N ILE A 167 1.88 -3.62 -4.36
CA ILE A 167 1.20 -3.20 -3.14
C ILE A 167 -0.30 -3.12 -3.45
N LEU A 168 -1.10 -4.01 -2.84
CA LEU A 168 -2.55 -3.90 -2.83
C LEU A 168 -2.96 -3.17 -1.55
N ASP A 169 -3.36 -1.92 -1.67
CA ASP A 169 -3.76 -1.09 -0.52
C ASP A 169 -5.28 -1.06 -0.37
N GLU A 170 -5.76 -0.98 0.87
CA GLU A 170 -7.18 -1.01 1.24
C GLU A 170 -7.92 -2.25 0.71
N ALA A 171 -7.27 -3.41 0.76
CA ALA A 171 -7.78 -4.65 0.17
C ALA A 171 -9.10 -5.15 0.79
N GLN A 172 -9.52 -4.65 1.96
CA GLN A 172 -10.84 -4.92 2.53
C GLN A 172 -11.99 -4.34 1.69
N ASN A 173 -11.69 -3.42 0.77
CA ASN A 173 -12.65 -2.82 -0.15
C ASN A 173 -12.67 -3.51 -1.52
N MET A 174 -11.88 -4.57 -1.70
CA MET A 174 -11.87 -5.40 -2.91
C MET A 174 -12.77 -6.61 -2.76
N THR A 175 -13.24 -7.15 -3.88
CA THR A 175 -13.91 -8.43 -3.92
C THR A 175 -12.90 -9.58 -3.90
N LEU A 176 -13.35 -10.79 -3.52
CA LEU A 176 -12.49 -11.98 -3.54
C LEU A 176 -12.01 -12.31 -4.96
N ASP A 177 -12.85 -12.12 -5.98
CA ASP A 177 -12.50 -12.35 -7.37
C ASP A 177 -11.43 -11.38 -7.88
N GLU A 178 -11.45 -10.13 -7.41
CA GLU A 178 -10.40 -9.16 -7.72
C GLU A 178 -9.08 -9.56 -7.08
N ILE A 179 -9.07 -9.91 -5.79
CA ILE A 179 -7.85 -10.39 -5.12
C ILE A 179 -7.32 -11.64 -5.80
N GLN A 180 -8.19 -12.62 -6.14
CA GLN A 180 -7.80 -13.82 -6.88
C GLN A 180 -7.17 -13.45 -8.24
N THR A 181 -7.82 -12.55 -8.98
CA THR A 181 -7.31 -12.08 -10.26
C THR A 181 -5.90 -11.50 -10.11
N MET A 182 -5.64 -10.70 -9.08
CA MET A 182 -4.34 -10.07 -8.85
C MET A 182 -3.28 -11.08 -8.40
N VAL A 183 -3.62 -11.97 -7.47
CA VAL A 183 -2.69 -13.01 -6.98
C VAL A 183 -2.24 -13.93 -8.12
N THR A 184 -3.12 -14.27 -9.06
CA THR A 184 -2.78 -15.11 -10.21
C THR A 184 -1.92 -14.40 -11.27
N ARG A 185 -1.58 -13.12 -11.10
CA ARG A 185 -0.67 -12.35 -11.98
C ARG A 185 0.75 -12.28 -11.46
N ILE A 186 1.01 -12.78 -10.26
CA ILE A 186 2.37 -12.87 -9.71
C ILE A 186 3.20 -13.78 -10.61
N GLY A 187 4.23 -13.23 -11.20
CA GLY A 187 5.19 -13.94 -12.05
C GLY A 187 6.51 -14.21 -11.33
N ASN A 188 7.58 -14.35 -12.10
CA ASN A 188 8.90 -14.64 -11.55
C ASN A 188 9.46 -13.45 -10.78
N MET A 189 10.12 -13.73 -9.65
CA MET A 189 10.75 -12.70 -8.82
C MET A 189 9.83 -11.54 -8.49
N CYS A 190 8.53 -11.80 -8.36
CA CYS A 190 7.52 -10.82 -7.96
C CYS A 190 7.08 -11.10 -6.53
N LYS A 191 6.86 -10.03 -5.77
CA LYS A 191 6.30 -10.13 -4.41
C LYS A 191 5.10 -9.19 -4.27
N MET A 192 4.03 -9.68 -3.67
CA MET A 192 2.81 -8.93 -3.41
C MET A 192 2.63 -8.67 -1.92
N ILE A 193 2.33 -7.44 -1.57
CA ILE A 193 2.00 -7.01 -0.21
C ILE A 193 0.53 -6.56 -0.21
N ILE A 194 -0.32 -7.29 0.51
CA ILE A 194 -1.75 -7.04 0.63
C ILE A 194 -2.00 -6.35 1.97
N ILE A 195 -2.47 -5.11 1.92
CA ILE A 195 -2.70 -4.27 3.10
C ILE A 195 -4.21 -4.13 3.30
N GLY A 196 -4.68 -4.41 4.51
CA GLY A 196 -6.11 -4.30 4.83
C GLY A 196 -6.39 -3.77 6.23
N SER A 197 -7.52 -3.09 6.35
CA SER A 197 -8.09 -2.59 7.60
C SER A 197 -9.51 -3.17 7.77
N PRO A 198 -9.68 -4.43 8.20
CA PRO A 198 -10.98 -5.12 8.19
C PRO A 198 -12.10 -4.43 8.98
N ASN A 199 -11.74 -3.51 9.88
CA ASN A 199 -12.70 -2.71 10.65
C ASN A 199 -13.16 -1.44 9.91
N GLN A 200 -12.61 -1.15 8.72
CA GLN A 200 -12.90 0.03 7.92
C GLN A 200 -13.33 -0.39 6.51
N ILE A 201 -14.51 -1.00 6.45
CA ILE A 201 -15.09 -1.45 5.19
C ILE A 201 -16.05 -0.37 4.71
N ASP A 202 -15.78 0.17 3.52
CA ASP A 202 -16.55 1.26 2.91
C ASP A 202 -17.54 0.74 1.85
N ILE A 203 -17.41 -0.53 1.44
CA ILE A 203 -18.34 -1.15 0.46
C ILE A 203 -19.53 -1.81 1.16
N PRO A 204 -20.78 -1.60 0.65
CA PRO A 204 -22.00 -2.10 1.30
C PRO A 204 -22.11 -3.63 1.37
N GLU A 205 -21.53 -4.33 0.41
CA GLU A 205 -21.63 -5.79 0.27
C GLU A 205 -20.66 -6.56 1.18
N ALA A 206 -19.65 -5.87 1.75
CA ALA A 206 -18.68 -6.48 2.65
C ALA A 206 -19.05 -6.20 4.12
N SER A 207 -18.89 -7.22 4.95
CA SER A 207 -19.02 -7.11 6.41
C SER A 207 -17.69 -7.43 7.07
N SER A 208 -17.50 -7.02 8.33
CA SER A 208 -16.31 -7.36 9.11
C SER A 208 -16.11 -8.87 9.28
N GLU A 209 -17.17 -9.67 9.13
CA GLU A 209 -17.12 -11.12 9.25
C GLU A 209 -16.89 -11.83 7.90
N ASN A 210 -16.98 -11.11 6.77
CA ASN A 210 -16.92 -11.69 5.43
C ASN A 210 -16.21 -10.78 4.43
N ASN A 211 -15.06 -10.21 4.82
CA ASN A 211 -14.29 -9.39 3.90
C ASN A 211 -13.28 -10.22 3.10
N ALA A 212 -13.06 -9.81 1.86
CA ALA A 212 -12.21 -10.53 0.93
C ALA A 212 -10.74 -10.66 1.38
N PHE A 213 -10.23 -9.69 2.14
CA PHE A 213 -8.87 -9.72 2.69
C PHE A 213 -8.66 -10.92 3.62
N ASP A 214 -9.55 -11.11 4.61
CA ASP A 214 -9.44 -12.22 5.57
C ASP A 214 -9.70 -13.57 4.90
N ILE A 215 -10.70 -13.65 4.01
CA ILE A 215 -11.00 -14.88 3.24
C ILE A 215 -9.79 -15.27 2.37
N ALA A 216 -9.20 -14.33 1.65
CA ALA A 216 -8.03 -14.60 0.82
C ALA A 216 -6.83 -15.10 1.64
N TYR A 217 -6.60 -14.53 2.83
CA TYR A 217 -5.58 -15.03 3.74
C TYR A 217 -5.84 -16.47 4.17
N GLU A 218 -7.07 -16.81 4.61
CA GLU A 218 -7.40 -18.17 5.05
C GLU A 218 -7.30 -19.19 3.90
N ILE A 219 -7.62 -18.81 2.67
CA ILE A 219 -7.44 -19.67 1.48
C ILE A 219 -5.95 -19.91 1.18
N LEU A 220 -5.11 -18.89 1.31
CA LEU A 220 -3.70 -18.97 0.91
C LEU A 220 -2.78 -19.51 2.02
N LYS A 221 -3.15 -19.33 3.29
CA LYS A 221 -2.36 -19.75 4.46
C LYS A 221 -1.90 -21.22 4.42
N PRO A 222 -2.72 -22.21 4.01
CA PRO A 222 -2.31 -23.61 3.93
C PRO A 222 -1.17 -23.89 2.93
N THR A 223 -0.92 -22.97 1.99
CA THR A 223 0.17 -23.13 1.01
C THR A 223 1.56 -23.01 1.63
N GLY A 224 1.69 -22.36 2.79
CA GLY A 224 2.97 -22.04 3.41
C GLY A 224 3.77 -20.93 2.70
N LEU A 225 3.20 -20.33 1.63
CA LEU A 225 3.84 -19.31 0.80
C LEU A 225 3.43 -17.87 1.17
N VAL A 226 2.73 -17.70 2.30
CA VAL A 226 2.26 -16.39 2.75
C VAL A 226 2.80 -16.02 4.12
N GLY A 227 3.23 -14.76 4.26
CA GLY A 227 3.53 -14.13 5.53
C GLY A 227 2.34 -13.33 6.05
N PHE A 228 2.21 -13.21 7.36
CA PHE A 228 1.17 -12.43 8.00
C PHE A 228 1.73 -11.59 9.13
N VAL A 229 1.30 -10.35 9.18
CA VAL A 229 1.58 -9.46 10.32
C VAL A 229 0.33 -8.66 10.67
N GLU A 230 0.06 -8.57 11.96
CA GLU A 230 -1.00 -7.70 12.50
C GLU A 230 -0.38 -6.48 13.15
N MET A 231 -0.84 -5.29 12.75
CA MET A 231 -0.38 -4.01 13.25
C MET A 231 -1.48 -3.35 14.08
N SER A 232 -1.28 -3.33 15.39
CA SER A 232 -2.24 -2.82 16.38
C SER A 232 -1.82 -1.48 16.98
N ARG A 233 -0.51 -1.16 16.95
CA ARG A 233 0.04 0.03 17.61
C ARG A 233 -0.19 1.29 16.76
N PRO A 234 -1.03 2.23 17.23
CA PRO A 234 -1.27 3.47 16.50
C PRO A 234 0.00 4.32 16.51
N MET A 235 0.34 4.86 15.33
CA MET A 235 1.44 5.82 15.14
C MET A 235 0.96 7.28 15.14
N ARG A 236 -0.34 7.48 15.30
CA ARG A 236 -0.98 8.81 15.36
C ARG A 236 -0.92 9.38 16.78
N ASN A 237 -1.13 10.70 16.88
CA ASN A 237 -1.27 11.38 18.16
C ASN A 237 -2.37 10.72 19.00
N SER A 238 -2.13 10.58 20.31
CA SER A 238 -3.05 9.97 21.28
C SER A 238 -4.47 10.53 21.23
N PHE A 239 -4.62 11.83 20.96
CA PHE A 239 -5.92 12.48 20.78
C PHE A 239 -6.72 11.89 19.59
N VAL A 240 -6.07 11.67 18.46
CA VAL A 240 -6.72 11.09 17.26
C VAL A 240 -7.16 9.66 17.54
N VAL A 241 -6.35 8.90 18.26
CA VAL A 241 -6.65 7.51 18.64
C VAL A 241 -7.87 7.47 19.57
N ASP A 242 -7.91 8.33 20.60
CA ASP A 242 -9.05 8.40 21.53
C ASP A 242 -10.34 8.80 20.80
N PHE A 243 -10.24 9.74 19.87
CA PHE A 243 -11.36 10.17 19.05
C PHE A 243 -11.92 9.05 18.17
N ASP A 244 -11.05 8.31 17.44
CA ASP A 244 -11.45 7.18 16.60
C ASP A 244 -12.15 6.09 17.44
N LEU A 245 -11.62 5.77 18.62
CA LEU A 245 -12.24 4.79 19.53
C LEU A 245 -13.65 5.22 19.98
N ARG A 246 -13.83 6.49 20.36
CA ARG A 246 -15.15 7.03 20.75
C ARG A 246 -16.17 6.98 19.61
N PHE A 247 -15.73 7.27 18.38
CA PHE A 247 -16.57 7.15 17.18
C PHE A 247 -16.96 5.71 16.91
N LEU A 248 -16.03 4.77 17.06
CA LEU A 248 -16.30 3.35 16.89
C LEU A 248 -17.32 2.84 17.91
N GLU A 249 -17.13 3.19 19.18
CA GLU A 249 -18.09 2.86 20.25
C GLU A 249 -19.49 3.44 19.99
N TYR A 250 -19.56 4.69 19.53
CA TYR A 250 -20.83 5.31 19.16
C TYR A 250 -21.51 4.56 18.02
N LYS A 251 -20.80 4.24 16.96
CA LYS A 251 -21.32 3.47 15.82
C LYS A 251 -21.83 2.08 16.25
N LEU A 252 -21.09 1.37 17.09
CA LEU A 252 -21.48 0.07 17.61
C LEU A 252 -22.77 0.15 18.44
N LYS A 253 -22.88 1.12 19.35
CA LYS A 253 -24.08 1.33 20.17
C LYS A 253 -25.34 1.71 19.36
N HIS A 254 -25.18 2.26 18.16
CA HIS A 254 -26.30 2.75 17.34
C HIS A 254 -26.56 1.89 16.09
N LYS A 255 -25.69 0.93 15.73
CA LYS A 255 -25.96 -0.08 14.68
C LYS A 255 -27.05 -1.09 15.07
N THR A 256 -27.35 -1.25 16.35
CA THR A 256 -28.34 -2.20 16.89
C THR A 256 -29.80 -1.70 16.82
N LYS A 257 -30.06 -0.57 16.14
CA LYS A 257 -31.39 0.04 16.02
C LYS A 257 -31.91 0.20 14.59
N LYS A 258 -31.41 -0.63 13.66
CA LYS A 258 -32.01 -0.73 12.32
C LYS A 258 -32.39 -2.17 12.00
#